data_906aec9b1bcf715b171743b1b7d3b526
#
_entry.id   906aec9b1bcf715b171743b1b7d3b526
#
_cell.length_a   1.000
_cell.length_b   1.000
_cell.length_c   1.000
_cell.angle_alpha   90.00
_cell.angle_beta   90.00
_cell.angle_gamma   90.00
#
_symmetry.space_group_name_H-M   'P 1'
#
loop_
_entity.id
_entity.type
_entity.pdbx_description
1 polymer ?
#
loop_
_entity_poly.entity_id
_entity_poly.type
_entity_poly.pdbx_seq_one_letter_code
_entity_poly.pdbx_strand_id
1 'polypeptide(L)'
;MSTQAVTGVLVDSWATKSRVRNAVLVLGLTGFTALAAQVAIPLPFTPVPLTLQTFAVLAGAAALGAERAVLAQILYITLAVAGAPVLAGGASGREVVVGATGGYLIGFVLASYVVGKVSSRGASTKSATTALAFVTGSFVIYALGAPWLAYTTGNTITWAVINGVARS
;
A
#
# COMPACT_ATOMS: atom_id res chain seq x y z
N MET A 1 -27.91 28.44 -6.79
CA MET A 1 -26.45 28.31 -6.56
C MET A 1 -26.18 26.85 -6.15
N SER A 2 -25.79 26.03 -7.10
CA SER A 2 -25.49 24.61 -6.87
C SER A 2 -24.09 24.51 -6.32
N THR A 3 -23.97 24.22 -5.05
CA THR A 3 -22.71 23.84 -4.40
C THR A 3 -22.29 22.48 -4.99
N GLN A 4 -21.39 22.52 -5.96
CA GLN A 4 -20.70 21.32 -6.43
C GLN A 4 -20.02 20.70 -5.21
N ALA A 5 -20.47 19.51 -4.83
CA ALA A 5 -19.81 18.72 -3.80
C ALA A 5 -18.37 18.50 -4.24
N VAL A 6 -17.42 19.03 -3.45
CA VAL A 6 -15.99 18.82 -3.66
C VAL A 6 -15.74 17.32 -3.57
N THR A 7 -15.62 16.68 -4.70
CA THR A 7 -15.32 15.25 -4.79
C THR A 7 -13.94 15.00 -4.18
N GLY A 8 -13.93 14.18 -3.16
CA GLY A 8 -12.91 14.07 -2.14
C GLY A 8 -11.56 13.45 -2.49
N VAL A 9 -11.12 13.48 -3.74
CA VAL A 9 -9.75 13.10 -4.10
C VAL A 9 -8.98 14.37 -4.46
N LEU A 10 -7.92 14.67 -3.71
CA LEU A 10 -7.15 15.90 -3.86
C LEU A 10 -6.69 16.19 -5.29
N VAL A 11 -6.53 15.13 -6.10
CA VAL A 11 -6.03 15.22 -7.46
C VAL A 11 -7.15 15.42 -8.51
N ASP A 12 -8.39 15.12 -8.19
CA ASP A 12 -9.50 15.30 -9.14
C ASP A 12 -9.83 16.77 -9.38
N SER A 13 -9.53 17.66 -8.45
CA SER A 13 -9.64 19.11 -8.63
C SER A 13 -8.67 19.65 -9.69
N TRP A 14 -7.61 18.90 -10.02
CA TRP A 14 -6.60 19.23 -11.02
C TRP A 14 -6.83 18.47 -12.35
N ALA A 15 -7.90 17.68 -12.43
CA ALA A 15 -8.14 16.69 -13.46
C ALA A 15 -8.63 17.28 -14.79
N THR A 16 -7.72 17.80 -15.55
CA THR A 16 -7.86 17.64 -16.99
C THR A 16 -7.36 16.24 -17.36
N LYS A 17 -8.10 15.53 -18.21
CA LYS A 17 -7.94 14.12 -18.62
C LYS A 17 -6.61 13.80 -19.36
N SER A 18 -5.47 14.27 -18.90
CA SER A 18 -4.20 14.00 -19.57
C SER A 18 -3.65 12.64 -19.12
N ARG A 19 -3.47 11.72 -20.08
CA ARG A 19 -2.79 10.43 -19.86
C ARG A 19 -1.41 10.62 -19.24
N VAL A 20 -0.69 11.68 -19.64
CA VAL A 20 0.63 12.01 -19.11
C VAL A 20 0.58 12.30 -17.61
N ARG A 21 -0.41 13.07 -17.14
CA ARG A 21 -0.52 13.35 -15.72
C ARG A 21 -0.87 12.11 -14.91
N ASN A 22 -1.77 11.25 -15.41
CA ASN A 22 -2.06 9.99 -14.73
C ASN A 22 -0.80 9.11 -14.62
N ALA A 23 -0.01 9.03 -15.68
CA ALA A 23 1.27 8.32 -15.67
C ALA A 23 2.25 8.91 -14.64
N VAL A 24 2.40 10.23 -14.59
CA VAL A 24 3.27 10.91 -13.61
C VAL A 24 2.82 10.63 -12.17
N LEU A 25 1.52 10.63 -11.90
CA LEU A 25 0.99 10.34 -10.56
C LEU A 25 1.19 8.87 -10.15
N VAL A 26 1.00 7.94 -11.08
CA VAL A 26 1.26 6.51 -10.86
C VAL A 26 2.76 6.28 -10.59
N LEU A 27 3.64 6.83 -11.42
CA LEU A 27 5.09 6.75 -11.23
C LEU A 27 5.53 7.42 -9.92
N GLY A 28 4.96 8.58 -9.60
CA GLY A 28 5.23 9.30 -8.34
C GLY A 28 4.88 8.47 -7.11
N LEU A 29 3.70 7.84 -7.09
CA LEU A 29 3.30 6.97 -5.98
C LEU A 29 4.14 5.69 -5.93
N THR A 30 4.48 5.09 -7.07
CA THR A 30 5.38 3.94 -7.13
C THR A 30 6.74 4.30 -6.53
N GLY A 31 7.32 5.42 -6.93
CA GLY A 31 8.58 5.93 -6.37
C GLY A 31 8.48 6.25 -4.88
N PHE A 32 7.39 6.86 -4.44
CA PHE A 32 7.14 7.15 -3.03
C PHE A 32 7.05 5.87 -2.19
N THR A 33 6.37 4.83 -2.70
CA THR A 33 6.31 3.51 -2.04
C THR A 33 7.70 2.87 -1.97
N ALA A 34 8.49 2.96 -3.06
CA ALA A 34 9.86 2.45 -3.10
C ALA A 34 10.80 3.18 -2.12
N LEU A 35 10.68 4.49 -2.00
CA LEU A 35 11.44 5.29 -1.02
C LEU A 35 11.03 4.95 0.42
N ALA A 36 9.73 4.83 0.68
CA ALA A 36 9.20 4.44 1.97
C ALA A 36 9.63 3.01 2.39
N ALA A 37 9.89 2.13 1.43
CA ALA A 37 10.44 0.81 1.65
C ALA A 37 11.89 0.84 2.19
N GLN A 38 12.66 1.87 1.85
CA GLN A 38 14.04 2.00 2.33
C GLN A 38 14.10 2.42 3.82
N VAL A 39 13.03 3.01 4.34
CA VAL A 39 12.88 3.22 5.78
C VAL A 39 12.35 1.93 6.39
N ALA A 40 13.28 1.01 6.68
CA ALA A 40 13.01 -0.33 7.15
C ALA A 40 13.72 -0.58 8.47
N ILE A 41 12.99 -1.04 9.47
CA ILE A 41 13.51 -1.45 10.77
C ILE A 41 13.45 -2.97 10.80
N PRO A 42 14.61 -3.67 10.73
CA PRO A 42 14.64 -5.12 10.84
C PRO A 42 14.23 -5.55 12.24
N LEU A 43 13.37 -6.55 12.32
CA LEU A 43 12.87 -7.09 13.58
C LEU A 43 13.49 -8.49 13.80
N PRO A 44 14.04 -8.79 15.00
CA PRO A 44 14.79 -10.03 15.22
C PRO A 44 13.89 -11.28 15.27
N PHE A 45 12.58 -11.11 15.34
CA PHE A 45 11.59 -12.17 15.50
C PHE A 45 10.73 -12.44 14.26
N THR A 46 10.92 -11.68 13.17
CA THR A 46 10.19 -11.88 11.91
C THR A 46 11.08 -11.53 10.72
N PRO A 47 10.99 -12.26 9.61
CA PRO A 47 11.72 -11.92 8.39
C PRO A 47 11.17 -10.70 7.65
N VAL A 48 9.97 -10.21 8.04
CA VAL A 48 9.34 -9.03 7.45
C VAL A 48 9.70 -7.80 8.30
N PRO A 49 10.46 -6.85 7.75
CA PRO A 49 10.81 -5.62 8.47
C PRO A 49 9.60 -4.70 8.62
N LEU A 50 9.60 -3.88 9.66
CA LEU A 50 8.69 -2.75 9.77
C LEU A 50 9.13 -1.66 8.81
N THR A 51 8.22 -1.19 7.93
CA THR A 51 8.52 -0.16 6.93
C THR A 51 7.48 0.94 6.89
N LEU A 52 7.86 2.11 6.34
CA LEU A 52 6.90 3.18 6.05
C LEU A 52 6.01 2.91 4.82
N GLN A 53 6.14 1.74 4.16
CA GLN A 53 5.37 1.39 2.96
C GLN A 53 3.86 1.39 3.21
N THR A 54 3.40 0.83 4.33
CA THR A 54 1.97 0.83 4.68
C THR A 54 1.41 2.24 4.69
N PHE A 55 2.10 3.19 5.31
CA PHE A 55 1.70 4.60 5.28
C PHE A 55 1.68 5.17 3.86
N ALA A 56 2.73 4.93 3.07
CA ALA A 56 2.81 5.44 1.69
C ALA A 56 1.68 4.89 0.80
N VAL A 57 1.36 3.60 0.93
CA VAL A 57 0.27 2.94 0.21
C VAL A 57 -1.09 3.56 0.57
N LEU A 58 -1.39 3.69 1.86
CA LEU A 58 -2.68 4.19 2.33
C LEU A 58 -2.85 5.68 2.04
N ALA A 59 -1.83 6.49 2.30
CA ALA A 59 -1.83 7.93 2.00
C ALA A 59 -1.93 8.20 0.49
N GLY A 60 -1.17 7.45 -0.31
CA GLY A 60 -1.23 7.52 -1.77
C GLY A 60 -2.60 7.12 -2.32
N ALA A 61 -3.21 6.06 -1.79
CA ALA A 61 -4.55 5.64 -2.19
C ALA A 61 -5.62 6.68 -1.82
N ALA A 62 -5.51 7.29 -0.64
CA ALA A 62 -6.41 8.35 -0.21
C ALA A 62 -6.28 9.60 -1.09
N ALA A 63 -5.06 9.95 -1.53
CA ALA A 63 -4.78 11.14 -2.33
C ALA A 63 -5.11 10.97 -3.82
N LEU A 64 -4.78 9.80 -4.41
CA LEU A 64 -4.87 9.58 -5.86
C LEU A 64 -6.11 8.82 -6.32
N GLY A 65 -6.84 8.21 -5.38
CA GLY A 65 -7.99 7.36 -5.68
C GLY A 65 -7.60 5.94 -6.11
N ALA A 66 -8.60 5.05 -6.18
CA ALA A 66 -8.39 3.62 -6.32
C ALA A 66 -7.62 3.22 -7.59
N GLU A 67 -7.99 3.75 -8.75
CA GLU A 67 -7.42 3.31 -10.03
C GLU A 67 -5.92 3.60 -10.11
N ARG A 68 -5.51 4.83 -9.79
CA ARG A 68 -4.10 5.25 -9.85
C ARG A 68 -3.26 4.55 -8.78
N ALA A 69 -3.83 4.40 -7.56
CA ALA A 69 -3.12 3.74 -6.48
C ALA A 69 -2.92 2.25 -6.75
N VAL A 70 -3.93 1.54 -7.24
CA VAL A 70 -3.80 0.12 -7.64
C VAL A 70 -2.75 -0.04 -8.74
N LEU A 71 -2.79 0.79 -9.79
CA LEU A 71 -1.79 0.75 -10.86
C LEU A 71 -0.38 1.01 -10.33
N ALA A 72 -0.22 1.94 -9.39
CA ALA A 72 1.07 2.23 -8.77
C ALA A 72 1.62 1.02 -7.99
N GLN A 73 0.78 0.31 -7.23
CA GLN A 73 1.23 -0.87 -6.49
C GLN A 73 1.52 -2.06 -7.42
N ILE A 74 0.74 -2.24 -8.49
CA ILE A 74 1.04 -3.26 -9.50
C ILE A 74 2.39 -2.95 -10.18
N LEU A 75 2.64 -1.70 -10.55
CA LEU A 75 3.91 -1.28 -11.13
C LEU A 75 5.07 -1.50 -10.14
N TYR A 76 4.89 -1.14 -8.86
CA TYR A 76 5.87 -1.37 -7.81
C TYR A 76 6.28 -2.84 -7.69
N ILE A 77 5.29 -3.74 -7.63
CA ILE A 77 5.52 -5.19 -7.57
C ILE A 77 6.20 -5.69 -8.87
N THR A 78 5.77 -5.19 -10.03
CA THR A 78 6.37 -5.54 -11.32
C THR A 78 7.85 -5.16 -11.38
N LEU A 79 8.21 -3.97 -10.92
CA LEU A 79 9.61 -3.52 -10.83
C LEU A 79 10.42 -4.40 -9.88
N ALA A 80 9.87 -4.76 -8.72
CA ALA A 80 10.51 -5.67 -7.78
C ALA A 80 10.78 -7.05 -8.40
N VAL A 81 9.80 -7.63 -9.09
CA VAL A 81 9.94 -8.92 -9.81
C VAL A 81 10.97 -8.83 -10.92
N ALA A 82 11.03 -7.70 -11.63
CA ALA A 82 12.01 -7.44 -12.69
C ALA A 82 13.44 -7.23 -12.16
N GLY A 83 13.65 -7.24 -10.85
CA GLY A 83 14.97 -7.13 -10.23
C GLY A 83 15.37 -5.71 -9.81
N ALA A 84 14.47 -4.73 -9.89
CA ALA A 84 14.74 -3.39 -9.37
C ALA A 84 14.81 -3.42 -7.83
N PRO A 85 15.81 -2.80 -7.19
CA PRO A 85 16.00 -2.83 -5.74
C PRO A 85 15.05 -1.87 -5.01
N VAL A 86 13.74 -2.10 -5.15
CA VAL A 86 12.69 -1.22 -4.66
C VAL A 86 12.01 -1.71 -3.37
N LEU A 87 12.26 -2.96 -2.97
CA LEU A 87 11.74 -3.54 -1.72
C LEU A 87 12.58 -3.10 -0.51
N ALA A 88 12.11 -3.44 0.68
CA ALA A 88 12.78 -3.11 1.93
C ALA A 88 14.27 -3.54 1.93
N GLY A 89 15.15 -2.62 2.34
CA GLY A 89 16.60 -2.86 2.34
C GLY A 89 17.22 -3.05 0.97
N GLY A 90 16.58 -2.55 -0.11
CA GLY A 90 17.08 -2.71 -1.47
C GLY A 90 16.86 -4.12 -2.05
N ALA A 91 16.04 -4.95 -1.40
CA ALA A 91 15.72 -6.28 -1.89
C ALA A 91 14.94 -6.23 -3.21
N SER A 92 15.04 -7.30 -3.99
CA SER A 92 14.39 -7.43 -5.30
C SER A 92 14.29 -8.89 -5.70
N GLY A 93 13.61 -9.13 -6.82
CA GLY A 93 13.50 -10.43 -7.44
C GLY A 93 12.24 -11.20 -7.04
N ARG A 94 11.91 -12.17 -7.88
CA ARG A 94 10.72 -12.99 -7.73
C ARG A 94 10.68 -13.74 -6.40
N GLU A 95 11.83 -14.24 -5.94
CA GLU A 95 11.92 -15.03 -4.71
C GLU A 95 11.50 -14.22 -3.48
N VAL A 96 11.86 -12.94 -3.42
CA VAL A 96 11.46 -12.04 -2.33
C VAL A 96 9.96 -11.74 -2.41
N VAL A 97 9.45 -11.49 -3.65
CA VAL A 97 8.03 -11.16 -3.85
C VAL A 97 7.12 -12.33 -3.51
N VAL A 98 7.50 -13.58 -3.82
CA VAL A 98 6.70 -14.77 -3.46
C VAL A 98 7.05 -15.34 -2.09
N GLY A 99 8.09 -14.82 -1.45
CA GLY A 99 8.52 -15.19 -0.12
C GLY A 99 7.62 -14.64 1.01
N ALA A 100 8.20 -14.43 2.17
CA ALA A 100 7.47 -14.00 3.39
C ALA A 100 6.67 -12.69 3.22
N THR A 101 7.10 -11.81 2.31
CA THR A 101 6.46 -10.50 2.06
C THR A 101 5.32 -10.53 1.06
N GLY A 102 5.12 -11.64 0.33
CA GLY A 102 4.18 -11.74 -0.79
C GLY A 102 2.74 -11.38 -0.43
N GLY A 103 2.25 -11.87 0.68
CA GLY A 103 0.91 -11.57 1.18
C GLY A 103 0.70 -10.09 1.47
N TYR A 104 1.71 -9.40 1.99
CA TYR A 104 1.68 -7.96 2.24
C TYR A 104 1.62 -7.16 0.94
N LEU A 105 2.36 -7.57 -0.09
CA LEU A 105 2.36 -6.92 -1.41
C LEU A 105 0.98 -7.05 -2.10
N ILE A 106 0.35 -8.22 -2.03
CA ILE A 106 -1.04 -8.41 -2.47
C ILE A 106 -1.97 -7.53 -1.64
N GLY A 107 -1.75 -7.48 -0.33
CA GLY A 107 -2.47 -6.60 0.59
C GLY A 107 -2.38 -5.12 0.21
N PHE A 108 -1.25 -4.63 -0.27
CA PHE A 108 -1.07 -3.25 -0.75
C PHE A 108 -1.98 -2.93 -1.93
N VAL A 109 -2.11 -3.85 -2.89
CA VAL A 109 -3.00 -3.67 -4.04
C VAL A 109 -4.46 -3.58 -3.60
N LEU A 110 -4.92 -4.51 -2.75
CA LEU A 110 -6.30 -4.53 -2.27
C LEU A 110 -6.60 -3.37 -1.33
N ALA A 111 -5.70 -3.01 -0.42
CA ALA A 111 -5.85 -1.84 0.44
C ALA A 111 -5.92 -0.54 -0.37
N SER A 112 -5.10 -0.42 -1.41
CA SER A 112 -5.15 0.72 -2.33
C SER A 112 -6.53 0.86 -3.00
N TYR A 113 -7.14 -0.24 -3.39
CA TYR A 113 -8.48 -0.24 -3.95
C TYR A 113 -9.52 0.20 -2.91
N VAL A 114 -9.52 -0.42 -1.74
CA VAL A 114 -10.50 -0.13 -0.67
C VAL A 114 -10.39 1.31 -0.21
N VAL A 115 -9.20 1.76 0.19
CA VAL A 115 -8.97 3.13 0.69
C VAL A 115 -9.26 4.15 -0.39
N GLY A 116 -8.80 3.92 -1.62
CA GLY A 116 -9.05 4.82 -2.74
C GLY A 116 -10.54 4.96 -3.10
N LYS A 117 -11.33 3.87 -3.01
CA LYS A 117 -12.79 3.92 -3.21
C LYS A 117 -13.52 4.66 -2.09
N VAL A 118 -13.12 4.47 -0.84
CA VAL A 118 -13.68 5.18 0.30
C VAL A 118 -13.38 6.67 0.18
N SER A 119 -12.13 7.04 -0.12
CA SER A 119 -11.72 8.45 -0.26
C SER A 119 -12.41 9.16 -1.43
N SER A 120 -12.60 8.50 -2.58
CA SER A 120 -13.28 9.08 -3.74
C SER A 120 -14.78 9.35 -3.53
N ARG A 121 -15.40 8.77 -2.51
CA ARG A 121 -16.80 9.00 -2.14
C ARG A 121 -17.02 10.21 -1.20
N GLY A 122 -16.06 11.12 -1.11
CA GLY A 122 -16.15 12.30 -0.25
C GLY A 122 -15.70 12.06 1.22
N ALA A 123 -15.16 10.91 1.50
CA ALA A 123 -14.68 10.56 2.86
C ALA A 123 -13.45 11.39 3.29
N SER A 124 -12.68 11.92 2.34
CA SER A 124 -11.45 12.68 2.62
C SER A 124 -11.68 14.03 3.30
N THR A 125 -12.92 14.51 3.36
CA THR A 125 -13.26 15.79 4.03
C THR A 125 -13.54 15.65 5.52
N LYS A 126 -13.71 14.41 6.03
CA LYS A 126 -13.95 14.15 7.46
C LYS A 126 -12.79 13.32 8.03
N SER A 127 -12.05 13.87 8.99
CA SER A 127 -10.93 13.19 9.66
C SER A 127 -11.26 11.77 10.13
N ALA A 128 -12.45 11.58 10.70
CA ALA A 128 -12.88 10.27 11.19
C ALA A 128 -13.01 9.22 10.06
N THR A 129 -13.49 9.62 8.90
CA THR A 129 -13.66 8.69 7.76
C THR A 129 -12.31 8.34 7.13
N THR A 130 -11.38 9.29 7.09
CA THR A 130 -10.00 9.04 6.66
C THR A 130 -9.29 8.09 7.61
N ALA A 131 -9.41 8.31 8.92
CA ALA A 131 -8.84 7.41 9.93
C ALA A 131 -9.42 5.99 9.80
N LEU A 132 -10.74 5.86 9.63
CA LEU A 132 -11.39 4.56 9.45
C LEU A 132 -10.92 3.88 8.14
N ALA A 133 -10.73 4.63 7.06
CA ALA A 133 -10.20 4.09 5.81
C ALA A 133 -8.77 3.55 6.00
N PHE A 134 -7.92 4.25 6.75
CA PHE A 134 -6.56 3.79 7.05
C PHE A 134 -6.56 2.55 7.93
N VAL A 135 -7.40 2.49 8.97
CA VAL A 135 -7.55 1.30 9.81
C VAL A 135 -8.03 0.10 8.98
N THR A 136 -9.04 0.31 8.12
CA THR A 136 -9.55 -0.74 7.24
C THR A 136 -8.48 -1.20 6.24
N GLY A 137 -7.76 -0.27 5.63
CA GLY A 137 -6.66 -0.57 4.71
C GLY A 137 -5.53 -1.35 5.39
N SER A 138 -5.13 -0.95 6.59
CA SER A 138 -4.15 -1.68 7.40
C SER A 138 -4.64 -3.08 7.72
N PHE A 139 -5.90 -3.22 8.13
CA PHE A 139 -6.49 -4.53 8.39
C PHE A 139 -6.43 -5.44 7.16
N VAL A 140 -6.74 -4.94 5.96
CA VAL A 140 -6.64 -5.70 4.70
C VAL A 140 -5.21 -6.16 4.46
N ILE A 141 -4.22 -5.29 4.65
CA ILE A 141 -2.80 -5.62 4.45
C ILE A 141 -2.38 -6.76 5.39
N TYR A 142 -2.69 -6.65 6.67
CA TYR A 142 -2.29 -7.63 7.67
C TYR A 142 -3.11 -8.93 7.59
N ALA A 143 -4.39 -8.85 7.22
CA ALA A 143 -5.24 -10.04 7.03
C ALA A 143 -4.73 -10.95 5.90
N LEU A 144 -4.02 -10.41 4.93
CA LEU A 144 -3.38 -11.19 3.87
C LEU A 144 -1.92 -11.50 4.19
N GLY A 145 -1.21 -10.55 4.78
CA GLY A 145 0.22 -10.69 5.08
C GLY A 145 0.50 -11.74 6.15
N ALA A 146 -0.24 -11.74 7.26
CA ALA A 146 0.03 -12.64 8.36
C ALA A 146 -0.22 -14.13 8.03
N PRO A 147 -1.35 -14.55 7.39
CA PRO A 147 -1.51 -15.93 6.98
C PRO A 147 -0.48 -16.38 5.94
N TRP A 148 -0.13 -15.49 5.00
CA TRP A 148 0.90 -15.76 4.01
C TRP A 148 2.27 -15.97 4.67
N LEU A 149 2.62 -15.10 5.63
CA LEU A 149 3.85 -15.23 6.41
C LEU A 149 3.88 -16.56 7.17
N ALA A 150 2.78 -16.94 7.83
CA ALA A 150 2.67 -18.23 8.52
C ALA A 150 2.93 -19.40 7.58
N TYR A 151 2.29 -19.38 6.42
CA TYR A 151 2.44 -20.42 5.41
C TYR A 151 3.87 -20.54 4.90
N THR A 152 4.50 -19.41 4.53
CA THR A 152 5.84 -19.41 3.93
C THR A 152 6.96 -19.70 4.93
N THR A 153 6.74 -19.42 6.21
CA THR A 153 7.74 -19.68 7.28
C THR A 153 7.51 -21.02 8.00
N GLY A 154 6.43 -21.74 7.70
CA GLY A 154 6.06 -22.98 8.38
C GLY A 154 5.63 -22.78 9.84
N ASN A 155 5.29 -21.55 10.24
CA ASN A 155 4.86 -21.20 11.59
C ASN A 155 3.32 -21.18 11.70
N THR A 156 2.82 -21.10 12.93
CA THR A 156 1.38 -20.97 13.18
C THR A 156 0.88 -19.56 12.85
N ILE A 157 -0.40 -19.43 12.49
CA ILE A 157 -1.04 -18.12 12.26
C ILE A 157 -0.91 -17.24 13.51
N THR A 158 -1.06 -17.81 14.71
CA THR A 158 -0.88 -17.09 15.97
C THR A 158 0.52 -16.47 16.08
N TRP A 159 1.55 -17.23 15.71
CA TRP A 159 2.93 -16.71 15.68
C TRP A 159 3.07 -15.56 14.68
N ALA A 160 2.51 -15.70 13.46
CA ALA A 160 2.57 -14.68 12.42
C ALA A 160 1.81 -13.41 12.80
N VAL A 161 0.64 -13.51 13.46
CA VAL A 161 -0.12 -12.37 13.95
C VAL A 161 0.66 -11.65 15.06
N ILE A 162 1.21 -12.37 16.04
CA ILE A 162 1.97 -11.76 17.13
C ILE A 162 3.25 -11.08 16.62
N ASN A 163 3.95 -11.69 15.70
CA ASN A 163 5.25 -11.18 15.23
C ASN A 163 5.14 -10.32 13.97
N GLY A 164 4.08 -10.44 13.18
CA GLY A 164 3.87 -9.69 11.96
C GLY A 164 2.92 -8.48 12.11
N VAL A 165 2.09 -8.44 13.16
CA VAL A 165 1.06 -7.40 13.36
C VAL A 165 1.22 -6.70 14.71
N ALA A 166 1.23 -7.46 15.81
CA ALA A 166 1.09 -6.90 17.16
C ALA A 166 2.38 -6.24 17.70
N ARG A 167 3.52 -6.45 17.05
CA ARG A 167 4.81 -5.83 17.39
C ARG A 167 5.32 -4.86 16.33
N SER A 168 4.45 -4.51 15.36
CA SER A 168 4.67 -3.44 14.36
C SER A 168 4.12 -2.07 14.88
#